data_b0454d66837fd9804c623e1096487908
#
_entry.id   b0454d66837fd9804c623e1096487908
#
_cell.length_a   1.000
_cell.length_b   1.000
_cell.length_c   1.000
_cell.angle_alpha   90.00
_cell.angle_beta   90.00
_cell.angle_gamma   90.00
#
_symmetry.space_group_name_H-M   'P 1'
#
loop_
_entity.id
_entity.type
_entity.pdbx_description
1 polymer ?
#
loop_
_entity_poly.entity_id
_entity_poly.type
_entity_poly.pdbx_seq_one_letter_code
_entity_poly.pdbx_strand_id
1 'polypeptide(L)'
;MTAATFQSTVNVNLGFGIPGELIVDGPQRVDSLTLDSTGGTIGLAFTKSNSTNVATQGGVVGTGILFAGILVNPKAYASYGAVGGAPLDPTLFLGPNSQGEFMTMGTIVVTLVGAANIGDLVQYNTTTGVLSTVAPGASATTGNALIPNCVVWNYPTTGTGLAAIRITE
;
A
#
# COMPACT_ATOMS: atom_id res chain seq x y z
N MET A 1 37.41 -1.95 14.74
CA MET A 1 36.95 -1.29 13.51
C MET A 1 36.15 -2.32 12.72
N THR A 2 34.82 -2.19 12.64
CA THR A 2 33.99 -3.02 11.77
C THR A 2 34.15 -2.50 10.34
N ALA A 3 34.60 -3.36 9.44
CA ALA A 3 34.72 -3.01 8.03
C ALA A 3 33.33 -2.67 7.48
N ALA A 4 33.22 -1.54 6.81
CA ALA A 4 32.01 -1.19 6.07
C ALA A 4 31.81 -2.24 4.96
N THR A 5 30.71 -2.99 5.03
CA THR A 5 30.37 -3.96 3.99
C THR A 5 29.78 -3.16 2.83
N PHE A 6 30.53 -3.00 1.76
CA PHE A 6 29.99 -2.46 0.52
C PHE A 6 29.03 -3.47 -0.12
N GLN A 7 27.99 -2.96 -0.76
CA GLN A 7 27.06 -3.78 -1.53
C GLN A 7 27.86 -4.61 -2.55
N SER A 8 27.87 -5.93 -2.37
CA SER A 8 28.63 -6.85 -3.23
C SER A 8 27.83 -7.39 -4.41
N THR A 9 26.52 -7.12 -4.45
CA THR A 9 25.62 -7.56 -5.53
C THR A 9 24.76 -6.42 -5.99
N VAL A 10 24.76 -6.17 -7.30
CA VAL A 10 23.80 -5.30 -7.96
C VAL A 10 22.63 -6.16 -8.43
N ASN A 11 21.43 -5.85 -7.98
CA ASN A 11 20.24 -6.54 -8.45
C ASN A 11 19.95 -6.08 -9.88
N VAL A 12 20.20 -6.95 -10.86
CA VAL A 12 20.04 -6.64 -12.30
C VAL A 12 18.58 -6.81 -12.74
N ASN A 13 17.75 -7.47 -11.94
CA ASN A 13 16.31 -7.57 -12.19
C ASN A 13 15.62 -6.32 -11.63
N LEU A 14 15.46 -5.32 -12.49
CA LEU A 14 14.56 -4.21 -12.20
C LEU A 14 13.15 -4.79 -12.14
N GLY A 15 12.55 -4.82 -10.95
CA GLY A 15 11.12 -5.07 -10.79
C GLY A 15 10.33 -4.04 -11.60
N PHE A 16 9.10 -4.38 -12.00
CA PHE A 16 8.23 -3.45 -12.74
C PHE A 16 7.76 -2.24 -11.90
N GLY A 17 8.13 -2.16 -10.63
CA GLY A 17 7.79 -1.07 -9.73
C GLY A 17 8.15 -1.35 -8.29
N ILE A 18 7.79 -0.44 -7.42
CA ILE A 18 7.92 -0.54 -5.96
C ILE A 18 6.54 -0.40 -5.32
N PRO A 19 6.29 -0.96 -4.11
CA PRO A 19 5.02 -0.78 -3.42
C PRO A 19 4.64 0.69 -3.29
N GLY A 20 3.37 1.01 -3.58
CA GLY A 20 2.86 2.38 -3.55
C GLY A 20 3.14 3.21 -4.81
N GLU A 21 3.80 2.68 -5.82
CA GLU A 21 4.06 3.40 -7.07
C GLU A 21 2.80 3.44 -7.94
N LEU A 22 2.41 4.66 -8.36
CA LEU A 22 1.29 4.85 -9.28
C LEU A 22 1.71 4.49 -10.71
N ILE A 23 0.85 3.74 -11.40
CA ILE A 23 0.98 3.49 -12.85
C ILE A 23 0.03 4.45 -13.56
N VAL A 24 0.60 5.32 -14.40
CA VAL A 24 -0.17 6.31 -15.16
C VAL A 24 -0.70 5.66 -16.44
N ASP A 25 -1.86 5.00 -16.34
CA ASP A 25 -2.52 4.33 -17.47
C ASP A 25 -3.98 4.78 -17.65
N GLY A 26 -4.41 5.84 -16.94
CA GLY A 26 -5.76 6.37 -17.00
C GLY A 26 -6.03 7.45 -15.95
N PRO A 27 -7.30 7.79 -15.71
CA PRO A 27 -7.69 8.72 -14.66
C PRO A 27 -7.25 8.22 -13.29
N GLN A 28 -6.72 9.12 -12.48
CA GLN A 28 -6.26 8.82 -11.11
C GLN A 28 -6.83 9.85 -10.15
N ARG A 29 -7.18 9.40 -8.94
CA ARG A 29 -7.58 10.26 -7.83
C ARG A 29 -6.76 9.89 -6.61
N VAL A 30 -6.13 10.90 -6.04
CA VAL A 30 -5.29 10.78 -4.84
C VAL A 30 -5.75 11.84 -3.85
N ASP A 31 -6.11 11.41 -2.65
CA ASP A 31 -6.52 12.29 -1.55
C ASP A 31 -5.36 12.45 -0.56
N SER A 32 -5.17 13.67 -0.05
CA SER A 32 -4.15 13.98 0.93
C SER A 32 -4.74 13.96 2.33
N LEU A 33 -4.23 13.10 3.23
CA LEU A 33 -4.71 12.94 4.60
C LEU A 33 -3.53 12.91 5.57
N THR A 34 -3.80 13.25 6.83
CA THR A 34 -2.83 13.10 7.91
C THR A 34 -2.84 11.66 8.43
N LEU A 35 -1.67 11.06 8.57
CA LEU A 35 -1.52 9.78 9.25
C LEU A 35 -1.75 9.93 10.76
N ASP A 36 -2.22 8.89 11.39
CA ASP A 36 -2.38 8.84 12.84
C ASP A 36 -1.03 8.83 13.59
N SER A 37 -1.09 8.68 14.91
CA SER A 37 0.10 8.65 15.78
C SER A 37 1.00 7.43 15.60
N THR A 38 0.61 6.46 14.79
CA THR A 38 1.40 5.25 14.48
C THR A 38 2.14 5.36 13.16
N GLY A 39 1.75 6.30 12.29
CA GLY A 39 2.30 6.40 10.94
C GLY A 39 1.73 5.33 10.01
N GLY A 40 2.44 5.03 8.91
CA GLY A 40 1.93 4.06 7.95
C GLY A 40 2.93 3.52 6.96
N THR A 41 2.72 2.28 6.56
CA THR A 41 3.53 1.61 5.54
C THR A 41 2.96 1.89 4.15
N ILE A 42 3.82 2.31 3.24
CA ILE A 42 3.48 2.60 1.84
C ILE A 42 3.02 1.33 1.13
N GLY A 43 2.00 1.46 0.28
CA GLY A 43 1.42 0.33 -0.47
C GLY A 43 0.42 -0.51 0.32
N LEU A 44 0.08 -0.14 1.55
CA LEU A 44 -0.96 -0.77 2.35
C LEU A 44 -2.27 0.01 2.31
N ALA A 45 -3.35 -0.65 2.75
CA ALA A 45 -4.69 -0.08 2.81
C ALA A 45 -4.92 0.69 4.11
N PHE A 46 -5.67 1.80 3.99
CA PHE A 46 -6.02 2.69 5.10
C PHE A 46 -7.51 2.98 5.14
N THR A 47 -7.97 3.27 6.33
CA THR A 47 -9.31 3.84 6.59
C THR A 47 -9.18 5.22 7.23
N LYS A 48 -10.25 6.00 7.15
CA LYS A 48 -10.34 7.33 7.79
C LYS A 48 -11.65 7.48 8.55
N SER A 49 -11.63 8.24 9.63
CA SER A 49 -12.85 8.69 10.28
C SER A 49 -13.56 9.73 9.40
N ASN A 50 -14.89 9.69 9.35
CA ASN A 50 -15.68 10.70 8.64
C ASN A 50 -15.73 12.05 9.35
N SER A 51 -15.26 12.13 10.60
CA SER A 51 -15.23 13.36 11.41
C SER A 51 -13.86 14.02 11.47
N THR A 52 -12.81 13.31 11.03
CA THR A 52 -11.43 13.80 11.01
C THR A 52 -10.76 13.42 9.69
N ASN A 53 -9.77 14.18 9.27
CA ASN A 53 -8.95 13.82 8.10
C ASN A 53 -7.73 12.96 8.49
N VAL A 54 -7.90 12.14 9.52
CA VAL A 54 -6.83 11.24 10.01
C VAL A 54 -7.04 9.86 9.42
N ALA A 55 -6.00 9.36 8.78
CA ALA A 55 -5.94 8.02 8.20
C ALA A 55 -5.23 7.05 9.12
N THR A 56 -5.83 5.89 9.33
CA THR A 56 -5.28 4.78 10.14
C THR A 56 -5.05 3.57 9.25
N GLN A 57 -3.90 2.91 9.42
CA GLN A 57 -3.56 1.72 8.66
C GLN A 57 -4.52 0.56 8.99
N GLY A 58 -5.08 -0.08 7.97
CA GLY A 58 -6.14 -1.06 8.15
C GLY A 58 -7.47 -0.41 8.53
N GLY A 59 -8.15 -0.96 9.52
CA GLY A 59 -9.46 -0.51 10.01
C GLY A 59 -10.62 -1.25 9.37
N VAL A 60 -11.76 -1.26 10.06
CA VAL A 60 -13.02 -1.85 9.58
C VAL A 60 -13.90 -0.72 9.06
N VAL A 61 -14.24 -0.78 7.78
CA VAL A 61 -15.23 0.15 7.19
C VAL A 61 -16.60 -0.10 7.80
N GLY A 62 -17.26 0.96 8.24
CA GLY A 62 -18.56 0.89 8.91
C GLY A 62 -19.08 2.26 9.31
N THR A 63 -19.89 2.32 10.36
CA THR A 63 -20.46 3.58 10.82
C THR A 63 -19.38 4.55 11.24
N GLY A 64 -19.22 5.64 10.49
CA GLY A 64 -18.22 6.68 10.75
C GLY A 64 -16.79 6.39 10.31
N ILE A 65 -16.52 5.21 9.74
CA ILE A 65 -15.20 4.83 9.19
C ILE A 65 -15.34 4.52 7.71
N LEU A 66 -14.56 5.20 6.90
CA LEU A 66 -14.57 5.08 5.44
C LEU A 66 -13.24 4.50 4.97
N PHE A 67 -13.25 3.82 3.83
CA PHE A 67 -12.01 3.47 3.14
C PHE A 67 -11.30 4.75 2.68
N ALA A 68 -10.05 4.91 3.06
CA ALA A 68 -9.25 6.10 2.73
C ALA A 68 -8.49 5.94 1.42
N GLY A 69 -8.11 4.72 1.08
CA GLY A 69 -7.29 4.42 -0.09
C GLY A 69 -6.07 3.58 0.25
N ILE A 70 -5.18 3.46 -0.74
CA ILE A 70 -3.88 2.81 -0.58
C ILE A 70 -2.81 3.90 -0.50
N LEU A 71 -1.92 3.82 0.49
CA LEU A 71 -0.87 4.82 0.69
C LEU A 71 0.13 4.78 -0.46
N VAL A 72 0.22 5.88 -1.17
CA VAL A 72 1.09 6.09 -2.33
C VAL A 72 2.53 6.34 -1.87
N ASN A 73 3.49 5.92 -2.68
CA ASN A 73 4.88 6.28 -2.49
C ASN A 73 5.14 7.70 -3.04
N PRO A 74 5.27 8.70 -2.17
CA PRO A 74 5.61 10.05 -2.61
C PRO A 74 7.09 10.08 -2.99
N LYS A 75 7.41 9.98 -4.26
CA LYS A 75 8.79 10.04 -4.78
C LYS A 75 9.55 11.32 -4.34
N ALA A 76 8.84 12.31 -3.84
CA ALA A 76 9.39 13.58 -3.36
C ALA A 76 9.89 13.54 -1.91
N TYR A 77 9.48 12.57 -1.10
CA TYR A 77 10.04 12.40 0.23
C TYR A 77 11.29 11.53 0.12
N ALA A 78 12.44 12.17 0.30
CA ALA A 78 13.64 11.43 0.66
C ALA A 78 13.27 10.48 1.80
N SER A 79 13.58 9.20 1.66
CA SER A 79 13.33 8.19 2.66
C SER A 79 13.66 8.74 4.04
N TYR A 80 12.65 9.00 4.85
CA TYR A 80 12.79 9.40 6.24
C TYR A 80 13.35 8.21 7.02
N GLY A 81 14.65 8.03 6.98
CA GLY A 81 15.29 6.90 7.62
C GLY A 81 16.51 7.28 8.45
N ALA A 82 16.84 8.55 8.58
CA ALA A 82 17.97 8.97 9.38
C ALA A 82 17.56 9.96 10.45
N VAL A 83 16.99 9.49 11.52
CA VAL A 83 17.01 10.25 12.78
C VAL A 83 18.34 9.94 13.46
N GLY A 84 19.25 10.93 13.48
CA GLY A 84 20.42 10.87 14.34
C GLY A 84 21.52 9.88 13.97
N GLY A 85 21.84 9.71 12.67
CA GLY A 85 23.00 8.92 12.25
C GLY A 85 22.80 7.39 12.25
N ALA A 86 21.55 6.93 12.35
CA ALA A 86 21.22 5.54 12.08
C ALA A 86 21.36 5.24 10.57
N PRO A 87 21.73 4.01 10.16
CA PRO A 87 21.75 3.63 8.77
C PRO A 87 20.36 3.83 8.18
N LEU A 88 20.29 4.28 6.91
CA LEU A 88 19.05 4.38 6.16
C LEU A 88 18.32 3.04 6.22
N ASP A 89 17.21 3.02 6.95
CA ASP A 89 16.33 1.87 6.93
C ASP A 89 15.55 1.91 5.62
N PRO A 90 15.60 0.87 4.78
CA PRO A 90 14.86 0.81 3.53
C PRO A 90 13.34 0.62 3.73
N THR A 91 12.81 0.96 4.88
CA THR A 91 11.39 0.83 5.16
C THR A 91 10.59 1.87 4.37
N LEU A 92 9.64 1.37 3.58
CA LEU A 92 8.62 2.17 2.91
C LEU A 92 7.58 2.65 3.96
N PHE A 93 8.02 3.48 4.91
CA PHE A 93 7.23 3.90 6.05
C PHE A 93 7.20 5.43 6.16
N LEU A 94 6.00 5.98 6.32
CA LEU A 94 5.78 7.38 6.66
C LEU A 94 5.56 7.52 8.17
N GLY A 95 6.27 8.46 8.78
CA GLY A 95 6.23 8.68 10.22
C GLY A 95 4.86 9.11 10.76
N PRO A 96 4.69 9.04 12.09
CA PRO A 96 3.47 9.48 12.77
C PRO A 96 3.12 10.95 12.46
N ASN A 97 1.82 11.24 12.33
CA ASN A 97 1.28 12.57 12.09
C ASN A 97 1.80 13.26 10.81
N SER A 98 2.46 12.51 9.91
CA SER A 98 2.88 13.04 8.63
C SER A 98 1.72 13.05 7.64
N GLN A 99 1.85 13.84 6.58
CA GLN A 99 0.88 13.86 5.50
C GLN A 99 1.18 12.71 4.53
N GLY A 100 0.16 11.91 4.23
CA GLY A 100 0.20 10.85 3.24
C GLY A 100 -0.72 11.13 2.06
N GLU A 101 -0.40 10.56 0.92
CA GLU A 101 -1.22 10.57 -0.28
C GLU A 101 -1.86 9.19 -0.46
N PHE A 102 -3.19 9.15 -0.62
CA PHE A 102 -3.97 7.92 -0.67
C PHE A 102 -4.69 7.79 -1.99
N MET A 103 -4.35 6.77 -2.77
CA MET A 103 -5.03 6.50 -4.02
C MET A 103 -6.43 5.92 -3.76
N THR A 104 -7.44 6.62 -4.23
CA THR A 104 -8.85 6.20 -4.17
C THR A 104 -9.36 5.67 -5.52
N MET A 105 -8.71 6.03 -6.63
CA MET A 105 -9.00 5.55 -7.98
C MET A 105 -7.72 5.54 -8.81
N GLY A 106 -7.54 4.55 -9.67
CA GLY A 106 -6.38 4.42 -10.56
C GLY A 106 -5.69 3.06 -10.45
N THR A 107 -4.47 2.97 -10.96
CA THR A 107 -3.63 1.76 -10.93
C THR A 107 -2.39 1.99 -10.08
N ILE A 108 -2.11 1.07 -9.17
CA ILE A 108 -0.99 1.14 -8.22
C ILE A 108 -0.29 -0.20 -8.08
N VAL A 109 1.03 -0.17 -7.92
CA VAL A 109 1.84 -1.34 -7.58
C VAL A 109 1.75 -1.61 -6.08
N VAL A 110 1.45 -2.84 -5.71
CA VAL A 110 1.36 -3.26 -4.30
C VAL A 110 1.98 -4.63 -4.10
N THR A 111 2.33 -4.95 -2.88
CA THR A 111 2.66 -6.32 -2.49
C THR A 111 1.40 -7.06 -2.10
N LEU A 112 1.09 -8.16 -2.78
CA LEU A 112 0.01 -9.08 -2.43
C LEU A 112 0.56 -10.28 -1.67
N VAL A 113 -0.10 -10.68 -0.59
CA VAL A 113 0.23 -11.90 0.14
C VAL A 113 -0.50 -13.07 -0.49
N GLY A 114 0.27 -14.08 -0.90
CA GLY A 114 -0.25 -15.27 -1.58
C GLY A 114 -0.30 -15.14 -3.09
N ALA A 115 -0.82 -16.20 -3.74
CA ALA A 115 -1.03 -16.21 -5.18
C ALA A 115 -2.20 -15.29 -5.56
N ALA A 116 -2.07 -14.62 -6.70
CA ALA A 116 -3.09 -13.71 -7.22
C ALA A 116 -3.17 -13.83 -8.75
N ASN A 117 -4.38 -13.94 -9.27
CA ASN A 117 -4.65 -13.96 -10.71
C ASN A 117 -5.24 -12.63 -11.16
N ILE A 118 -5.07 -12.31 -12.44
CA ILE A 118 -5.73 -11.14 -13.04
C ILE A 118 -7.25 -11.31 -12.93
N GLY A 119 -7.93 -10.26 -12.43
CA GLY A 119 -9.37 -10.27 -12.17
C GLY A 119 -9.78 -10.67 -10.76
N ASP A 120 -8.86 -11.20 -9.93
CA ASP A 120 -9.17 -11.48 -8.53
C ASP A 120 -9.52 -10.17 -7.79
N LEU A 121 -10.46 -10.27 -6.84
CA LEU A 121 -10.84 -9.16 -5.98
C LEU A 121 -9.77 -8.93 -4.92
N VAL A 122 -9.45 -7.67 -4.66
CA VAL A 122 -8.46 -7.31 -3.64
C VAL A 122 -9.15 -7.07 -2.30
N GLN A 123 -8.61 -7.67 -1.26
CA GLN A 123 -9.00 -7.46 0.13
C GLN A 123 -7.80 -6.99 0.96
N TYR A 124 -8.07 -6.39 2.10
CA TYR A 124 -7.04 -6.00 3.05
C TYR A 124 -7.36 -6.54 4.46
N ASN A 125 -6.33 -6.84 5.20
CA ASN A 125 -6.45 -7.22 6.60
C ASN A 125 -6.84 -5.99 7.43
N THR A 126 -7.94 -6.07 8.18
CA THR A 126 -8.50 -4.94 8.91
C THR A 126 -7.66 -4.48 10.10
N THR A 127 -6.68 -5.27 10.53
CA THR A 127 -5.75 -4.87 11.60
C THR A 127 -4.46 -4.26 11.05
N THR A 128 -3.92 -4.84 9.97
CA THR A 128 -2.57 -4.50 9.47
C THR A 128 -2.55 -3.73 8.16
N GLY A 129 -3.68 -3.65 7.43
CA GLY A 129 -3.74 -3.05 6.10
C GLY A 129 -3.10 -3.88 4.98
N VAL A 130 -2.54 -5.05 5.30
CA VAL A 130 -1.85 -5.92 4.34
C VAL A 130 -2.84 -6.44 3.29
N LEU A 131 -2.42 -6.42 2.03
CA LEU A 131 -3.25 -6.77 0.89
C LEU A 131 -3.12 -8.24 0.51
N SER A 132 -4.24 -8.84 0.15
CA SER A 132 -4.34 -10.19 -0.41
C SER A 132 -5.51 -10.25 -1.40
N THR A 133 -5.78 -11.42 -1.97
CA THR A 133 -6.84 -11.56 -2.97
C THR A 133 -7.80 -12.68 -2.63
N VAL A 134 -8.98 -12.60 -3.22
CA VAL A 134 -9.98 -13.68 -3.29
C VAL A 134 -10.49 -13.80 -4.72
N ALA A 135 -11.01 -14.98 -5.06
CA ALA A 135 -11.57 -15.21 -6.39
C ALA A 135 -12.75 -14.27 -6.69
N PRO A 136 -13.01 -13.94 -7.96
CA PRO A 136 -14.15 -13.13 -8.36
C PRO A 136 -15.47 -13.68 -7.81
N GLY A 137 -16.27 -12.81 -7.21
CA GLY A 137 -17.56 -13.18 -6.59
C GLY A 137 -17.46 -13.79 -5.18
N ALA A 138 -16.27 -13.99 -4.65
CA ALA A 138 -16.09 -14.42 -3.28
C ALA A 138 -16.26 -13.28 -2.28
N SER A 139 -16.67 -13.62 -1.05
CA SER A 139 -16.66 -12.68 0.07
C SER A 139 -15.25 -12.56 0.66
N ALA A 140 -15.00 -11.46 1.37
CA ALA A 140 -13.75 -11.30 2.12
C ALA A 140 -13.55 -12.45 3.12
N THR A 141 -12.32 -12.88 3.29
CA THR A 141 -11.97 -13.86 4.32
C THR A 141 -12.06 -13.25 5.73
N THR A 142 -12.20 -14.07 6.75
CA THR A 142 -12.30 -13.62 8.14
C THR A 142 -11.13 -12.70 8.52
N GLY A 143 -11.42 -11.56 9.12
CA GLY A 143 -10.43 -10.54 9.51
C GLY A 143 -9.99 -9.63 8.37
N ASN A 144 -10.56 -9.79 7.17
CA ASN A 144 -10.29 -8.94 6.02
C ASN A 144 -11.55 -8.23 5.53
N ALA A 145 -11.36 -7.18 4.76
CA ALA A 145 -12.41 -6.44 4.07
C ALA A 145 -12.06 -6.27 2.59
N LEU A 146 -13.05 -6.39 1.70
CA LEU A 146 -12.85 -6.09 0.28
C LEU A 146 -12.61 -4.61 0.07
N ILE A 147 -11.68 -4.28 -0.81
CA ILE A 147 -11.55 -2.91 -1.33
C ILE A 147 -12.63 -2.74 -2.42
N PRO A 148 -13.49 -1.73 -2.31
CA PRO A 148 -14.56 -1.52 -3.30
C PRO A 148 -13.98 -1.36 -4.70
N ASN A 149 -14.58 -2.02 -5.69
CA ASN A 149 -14.24 -1.92 -7.11
C ASN A 149 -12.73 -2.09 -7.41
N CYS A 150 -12.05 -2.96 -6.65
CA CYS A 150 -10.62 -3.20 -6.78
C CYS A 150 -10.34 -4.61 -7.26
N VAL A 151 -9.56 -4.72 -8.33
CA VAL A 151 -9.15 -6.00 -8.91
C VAL A 151 -7.65 -6.02 -9.19
N VAL A 152 -7.08 -7.22 -9.24
CA VAL A 152 -5.74 -7.42 -9.80
C VAL A 152 -5.81 -7.15 -11.30
N TRP A 153 -5.04 -6.15 -11.74
CA TRP A 153 -5.06 -5.68 -13.12
C TRP A 153 -3.96 -6.31 -13.96
N ASN A 154 -2.75 -6.38 -13.40
CA ASN A 154 -1.58 -6.90 -14.12
C ASN A 154 -0.59 -7.55 -13.17
N TYR A 155 0.34 -8.33 -13.71
CA TYR A 155 1.40 -9.02 -12.98
C TYR A 155 0.86 -10.00 -11.92
N PRO A 156 0.25 -11.13 -12.36
CA PRO A 156 -0.22 -12.17 -11.44
C PRO A 156 0.95 -12.75 -10.65
N THR A 157 0.68 -13.19 -9.41
CA THR A 157 1.70 -13.75 -8.53
C THR A 157 1.40 -15.21 -8.21
N THR A 158 2.44 -16.05 -8.12
CA THR A 158 2.34 -17.45 -7.69
C THR A 158 2.52 -17.62 -6.17
N GLY A 159 2.87 -16.56 -5.48
CA GLY A 159 3.09 -16.45 -4.05
C GLY A 159 3.11 -14.98 -3.66
N THR A 160 3.62 -14.64 -2.48
CA THR A 160 3.77 -13.23 -2.09
C THR A 160 4.67 -12.49 -3.08
N GLY A 161 4.18 -11.39 -3.64
CA GLY A 161 4.91 -10.65 -4.67
C GLY A 161 4.23 -9.35 -5.06
N LEU A 162 4.91 -8.61 -5.95
CA LEU A 162 4.39 -7.37 -6.51
C LEU A 162 3.34 -7.65 -7.59
N ALA A 163 2.24 -6.94 -7.53
CA ALA A 163 1.20 -6.93 -8.55
C ALA A 163 0.71 -5.50 -8.79
N ALA A 164 0.12 -5.25 -9.95
CA ALA A 164 -0.61 -4.02 -10.21
C ALA A 164 -2.09 -4.26 -9.97
N ILE A 165 -2.68 -3.46 -9.09
CA ILE A 165 -4.12 -3.48 -8.82
C ILE A 165 -4.75 -2.20 -9.37
N ARG A 166 -6.03 -2.29 -9.73
CA ARG A 166 -6.80 -1.16 -10.21
C ARG A 166 -8.04 -0.97 -9.36
N ILE A 167 -8.24 0.27 -8.88
CA ILE A 167 -9.47 0.72 -8.24
C ILE A 167 -10.24 1.56 -9.26
N THR A 168 -11.49 1.19 -9.52
CA THR A 168 -12.41 1.97 -10.36
C THR A 168 -13.47 2.68 -9.49
N GLU A 169 -14.15 3.63 -10.07
CA GLU A 169 -15.25 4.35 -9.39
C GLU A 169 -16.48 3.47 -9.17
#